data_2939308dd62fce172c54371e41298122
#
_entry.id   2939308dd62fce172c54371e41298122
#
_cell.length_a   1.000
_cell.length_b   1.000
_cell.length_c   1.000
_cell.angle_alpha   90.00
_cell.angle_beta   90.00
_cell.angle_gamma   90.00
#
_symmetry.space_group_name_H-M   'P 1'
#
loop_
_entity.id
_entity.type
_entity.pdbx_description
1 polymer ?
#
loop_
_entity_poly.entity_id
_entity_poly.type
_entity_poly.pdbx_seq_one_letter_code
_entity_poly.pdbx_strand_id
1 'polypeptide(L)'
;MVNLPISLNKVEAFVFDFDGVMTNNLVHLDQNGREWVSCSRADGLAFDVLRKLQKPAYILSTEKNSVVTARANKLQIPALQGVGDKVEGIKELAVKGGFDIQNIMYVGNDLNDYQVMQLCGFTACPSDSHETIKSISTIKLRAKGGNGVVRELLEDVLDLNFIEILYNK
;
A
#
# COMPACT_ATOMS: atom_id res chain seq x y z
N MET A 1 -11.48 20.16 -6.32
CA MET A 1 -10.95 19.27 -5.28
C MET A 1 -12.14 18.56 -4.65
N VAL A 2 -12.34 17.29 -4.95
CA VAL A 2 -13.39 16.51 -4.29
C VAL A 2 -12.84 16.19 -2.90
N ASN A 3 -13.35 16.90 -1.90
CA ASN A 3 -13.08 16.62 -0.50
C ASN A 3 -13.76 15.28 -0.18
N LEU A 4 -13.04 14.18 -0.32
CA LEU A 4 -13.45 12.90 0.24
C LEU A 4 -12.98 12.93 1.70
N PRO A 5 -13.85 13.13 2.67
CA PRO A 5 -13.44 13.15 4.08
C PRO A 5 -13.23 11.71 4.55
N ILE A 6 -12.17 11.07 4.09
CA ILE A 6 -11.74 9.82 4.69
C ILE A 6 -11.03 10.20 5.98
N SER A 7 -11.73 10.01 7.07
CA SER A 7 -11.11 10.17 8.39
C SER A 7 -10.19 8.99 8.66
N LEU A 8 -8.94 9.27 9.05
CA LEU A 8 -7.99 8.25 9.51
C LEU A 8 -8.59 7.33 10.60
N ASN A 9 -9.48 7.88 11.42
CA ASN A 9 -10.13 7.11 12.50
C ASN A 9 -11.02 5.96 11.99
N LYS A 10 -11.52 6.06 10.75
CA LYS A 10 -12.30 4.98 10.12
C LYS A 10 -11.43 3.90 9.48
N VAL A 11 -10.17 4.16 9.26
CA VAL A 11 -9.24 3.18 8.67
C VAL A 11 -8.62 2.36 9.78
N GLU A 12 -8.92 1.06 9.81
CA GLU A 12 -8.39 0.12 10.82
C GLU A 12 -7.03 -0.44 10.41
N ALA A 13 -6.83 -0.66 9.12
CA ALA A 13 -5.57 -1.16 8.58
C ALA A 13 -5.29 -0.62 7.18
N PHE A 14 -4.01 -0.52 6.83
CA PHE A 14 -3.53 -0.19 5.49
C PHE A 14 -2.92 -1.43 4.84
N VAL A 15 -3.31 -1.74 3.62
CA VAL A 15 -2.77 -2.85 2.85
C VAL A 15 -2.31 -2.34 1.49
N PHE A 16 -1.08 -2.64 1.14
CA PHE A 16 -0.44 -2.18 -0.09
C PHE A 16 -0.05 -3.37 -0.95
N ASP A 17 -0.35 -3.30 -2.25
CA ASP A 17 0.36 -4.13 -3.21
C ASP A 17 1.84 -3.73 -3.27
N PHE A 18 2.68 -4.57 -3.82
CA PHE A 18 4.10 -4.31 -3.91
C PHE A 18 4.50 -3.76 -5.29
N ASP A 19 4.30 -4.55 -6.34
CA ASP A 19 4.72 -4.16 -7.69
C ASP A 19 3.75 -3.13 -8.29
N GLY A 20 4.30 -1.98 -8.67
CA GLY A 20 3.52 -0.85 -9.17
C GLY A 20 2.87 0.03 -8.11
N VAL A 21 3.03 -0.29 -6.82
CA VAL A 21 2.65 0.56 -5.68
C VAL A 21 3.88 0.97 -4.90
N MET A 22 4.59 0.01 -4.30
CA MET A 22 5.86 0.24 -3.59
C MET A 22 7.04 0.38 -4.55
N THR A 23 6.94 -0.17 -5.77
CA THR A 23 7.89 -0.10 -6.85
C THR A 23 7.30 0.61 -8.07
N ASN A 24 8.13 0.92 -9.05
CA ASN A 24 7.71 1.50 -10.32
C ASN A 24 7.21 0.46 -11.35
N ASN A 25 6.88 -0.74 -10.89
CA ASN A 25 6.41 -1.87 -11.71
C ASN A 25 7.45 -2.39 -12.72
N LEU A 26 8.70 -2.03 -12.54
CA LEU A 26 9.82 -2.52 -13.34
C LEU A 26 10.74 -3.39 -12.49
N VAL A 27 11.21 -4.47 -13.07
CA VAL A 27 12.22 -5.33 -12.48
C VAL A 27 13.54 -5.20 -13.26
N HIS A 28 14.63 -5.09 -12.54
CA HIS A 28 15.96 -5.21 -13.10
C HIS A 28 16.40 -6.65 -13.01
N LEU A 29 16.86 -7.21 -14.13
CA LEU A 29 17.26 -8.61 -14.24
C LEU A 29 18.70 -8.70 -14.75
N ASP A 30 19.57 -9.42 -14.03
CA ASP A 30 20.91 -9.72 -14.50
C ASP A 30 20.99 -11.05 -15.29
N GLN A 31 22.12 -11.33 -15.91
CA GLN A 31 22.33 -12.56 -16.69
C GLN A 31 22.27 -13.85 -15.85
N ASN A 32 22.30 -13.76 -14.54
CA ASN A 32 22.20 -14.89 -13.61
C ASN A 32 20.79 -15.10 -13.09
N GLY A 33 19.81 -14.31 -13.58
CA GLY A 33 18.42 -14.34 -13.14
C GLY A 33 18.17 -13.68 -11.78
N ARG A 34 19.10 -12.85 -11.29
CA ARG A 34 18.86 -12.07 -10.08
C ARG A 34 18.00 -10.86 -10.40
N GLU A 35 17.02 -10.63 -9.57
CA GLU A 35 16.12 -9.49 -9.69
C GLU A 35 16.37 -8.47 -8.58
N TRP A 36 16.23 -7.19 -8.92
CA TRP A 36 16.15 -6.09 -7.96
C TRP A 36 15.15 -5.04 -8.43
N VAL A 37 14.62 -4.28 -7.47
CA VAL A 37 13.62 -3.25 -7.69
C VAL A 37 14.01 -1.96 -7.00
N SER A 38 13.41 -0.86 -7.44
CA SER A 38 13.55 0.44 -6.80
C SER A 38 12.32 0.78 -5.98
N CYS A 39 12.52 1.23 -4.73
CA CYS A 39 11.48 1.69 -3.82
C CYS A 39 11.76 3.11 -3.34
N SER A 40 10.72 3.88 -3.06
CA SER A 40 10.85 5.24 -2.53
C SER A 40 11.31 5.24 -1.06
N ARG A 41 12.31 6.08 -0.74
CA ARG A 41 12.68 6.35 0.66
C ARG A 41 11.64 7.21 1.37
N ALA A 42 10.91 8.06 0.63
CA ALA A 42 9.85 8.90 1.19
C ALA A 42 8.72 8.06 1.79
N ASP A 43 8.41 6.91 1.19
CA ASP A 43 7.45 5.95 1.75
C ASP A 43 7.94 5.36 3.08
N GLY A 44 9.24 5.26 3.30
CA GLY A 44 9.79 4.81 4.59
C GLY A 44 9.33 5.68 5.75
N LEU A 45 9.39 7.01 5.61
CA LEU A 45 8.88 7.94 6.63
C LEU A 45 7.37 7.83 6.81
N ALA A 46 6.62 7.54 5.75
CA ALA A 46 5.18 7.32 5.83
C ALA A 46 4.83 6.10 6.71
N PHE A 47 5.58 5.01 6.60
CA PHE A 47 5.42 3.86 7.49
C PHE A 47 5.83 4.16 8.94
N ASP A 48 6.83 5.03 9.16
CA ASP A 48 7.16 5.50 10.50
C ASP A 48 6.00 6.28 11.13
N VAL A 49 5.29 7.10 10.34
CA VAL A 49 4.07 7.79 10.78
C VAL A 49 2.97 6.80 11.15
N LEU A 50 2.67 5.81 10.31
CA LEU A 50 1.66 4.78 10.63
C LEU A 50 2.00 4.06 11.94
N ARG A 51 3.28 3.73 12.14
CA ARG A 51 3.74 3.07 13.37
C ARG A 51 3.55 3.96 14.60
N LYS A 52 3.90 5.25 14.52
CA LYS A 52 3.67 6.23 15.59
C LYS A 52 2.20 6.36 15.95
N LEU A 53 1.33 6.32 14.95
CA LEU A 53 -0.12 6.39 15.10
C LEU A 53 -0.76 5.04 15.47
N GLN A 54 0.06 3.98 15.62
CA GLN A 54 -0.40 2.61 15.90
C GLN A 54 -1.41 2.09 14.86
N LYS A 55 -1.26 2.53 13.61
CA LYS A 55 -2.06 2.05 12.49
C LYS A 55 -1.37 0.84 11.83
N PRO A 56 -2.00 -0.34 11.85
CA PRO A 56 -1.47 -1.52 11.19
C PRO A 56 -1.28 -1.29 9.69
N ALA A 57 -0.15 -1.77 9.16
CA ALA A 57 0.16 -1.70 7.75
C ALA A 57 0.76 -3.02 7.27
N TYR A 58 0.40 -3.44 6.06
CA TYR A 58 0.78 -4.73 5.49
C TYR A 58 1.12 -4.58 4.01
N ILE A 59 2.01 -5.45 3.52
CA ILE A 59 2.15 -5.70 2.08
C ILE A 59 1.42 -7.00 1.75
N LEU A 60 0.62 -6.99 0.68
CA LEU A 60 -0.07 -8.16 0.14
C LEU A 60 0.30 -8.32 -1.33
N SER A 61 1.16 -9.28 -1.66
CA SER A 61 1.74 -9.44 -2.99
C SER A 61 1.64 -10.87 -3.52
N THR A 62 1.41 -11.00 -4.82
CA THR A 62 1.53 -12.28 -5.54
C THR A 62 2.99 -12.64 -5.84
N GLU A 63 3.91 -11.67 -5.73
CA GLU A 63 5.34 -11.87 -6.01
C GLU A 63 5.98 -12.84 -5.00
N LYS A 64 6.77 -13.78 -5.51
CA LYS A 64 7.47 -14.79 -4.71
C LYS A 64 8.92 -14.41 -4.41
N ASN A 65 9.48 -13.43 -5.13
CA ASN A 65 10.84 -12.99 -4.96
C ASN A 65 11.04 -12.34 -3.58
N SER A 66 12.14 -12.65 -2.93
CA SER A 66 12.49 -12.16 -1.58
C SER A 66 12.68 -10.64 -1.48
N VAL A 67 12.67 -9.90 -2.59
CA VAL A 67 12.71 -8.43 -2.58
C VAL A 67 11.55 -7.83 -1.80
N VAL A 68 10.37 -8.48 -1.83
CA VAL A 68 9.18 -8.06 -1.06
C VAL A 68 9.47 -8.13 0.43
N THR A 69 9.90 -9.30 0.92
CA THR A 69 10.24 -9.48 2.35
C THR A 69 11.42 -8.60 2.78
N ALA A 70 12.43 -8.45 1.93
CA ALA A 70 13.58 -7.58 2.24
C ALA A 70 13.14 -6.12 2.45
N ARG A 71 12.21 -5.63 1.61
CA ARG A 71 11.66 -4.27 1.77
C ARG A 71 10.76 -4.18 3.00
N ALA A 72 9.85 -5.12 3.20
CA ALA A 72 8.94 -5.16 4.34
C ALA A 72 9.69 -5.16 5.68
N ASN A 73 10.75 -5.96 5.80
CA ASN A 73 11.61 -6.00 6.99
C ASN A 73 12.25 -4.63 7.26
N LYS A 74 12.74 -3.94 6.23
CA LYS A 74 13.30 -2.60 6.37
C LYS A 74 12.25 -1.57 6.80
N LEU A 75 11.01 -1.72 6.36
CA LEU A 75 9.87 -0.88 6.75
C LEU A 75 9.28 -1.29 8.11
N GLN A 76 9.70 -2.43 8.67
CA GLN A 76 9.18 -3.02 9.91
C GLN A 76 7.66 -3.28 9.84
N ILE A 77 7.19 -3.80 8.72
CA ILE A 77 5.80 -4.21 8.50
C ILE A 77 5.73 -5.65 8.02
N PRO A 78 4.64 -6.37 8.32
CA PRO A 78 4.43 -7.72 7.79
C PRO A 78 4.20 -7.69 6.28
N ALA A 79 4.67 -8.74 5.59
CA ALA A 79 4.36 -9.01 4.20
C ALA A 79 3.75 -10.39 4.04
N LEU A 80 2.63 -10.44 3.33
CA LEU A 80 2.03 -11.65 2.79
C LEU A 80 2.46 -11.71 1.32
N GLN A 81 3.51 -12.47 1.02
CA GLN A 81 4.03 -12.61 -0.35
C GLN A 81 3.72 -13.97 -0.94
N GLY A 82 3.76 -14.09 -2.26
CA GLY A 82 3.44 -15.33 -2.96
C GLY A 82 1.97 -15.74 -2.82
N VAL A 83 1.10 -14.78 -2.51
CA VAL A 83 -0.32 -15.02 -2.30
C VAL A 83 -1.00 -15.26 -3.65
N GLY A 84 -1.49 -16.49 -3.89
CA GLY A 84 -2.13 -16.84 -5.15
C GLY A 84 -3.49 -16.17 -5.37
N ASP A 85 -4.21 -15.91 -4.28
CA ASP A 85 -5.51 -15.23 -4.27
C ASP A 85 -5.51 -14.10 -3.23
N LYS A 86 -5.50 -12.85 -3.71
CA LYS A 86 -5.50 -11.67 -2.85
C LYS A 86 -6.80 -11.50 -2.08
N VAL A 87 -7.93 -12.05 -2.56
CA VAL A 87 -9.21 -12.02 -1.87
C VAL A 87 -9.14 -12.88 -0.60
N GLU A 88 -8.61 -14.08 -0.72
CA GLU A 88 -8.42 -14.94 0.45
C GLU A 88 -7.35 -14.34 1.39
N GLY A 89 -6.26 -13.79 0.84
CA GLY A 89 -5.23 -13.13 1.63
C GLY A 89 -5.76 -11.98 2.48
N ILE A 90 -6.63 -11.12 1.94
CA ILE A 90 -7.20 -9.98 2.69
C ILE A 90 -8.19 -10.47 3.76
N LYS A 91 -8.99 -11.51 3.46
CA LYS A 91 -9.91 -12.10 4.45
C LYS A 91 -9.17 -12.71 5.64
N GLU A 92 -8.12 -13.47 5.38
CA GLU A 92 -7.27 -14.03 6.44
C GLU A 92 -6.62 -12.93 7.28
N LEU A 93 -6.12 -11.87 6.63
CA LEU A 93 -5.52 -10.73 7.31
C LEU A 93 -6.54 -10.03 8.20
N ALA A 94 -7.75 -9.79 7.70
CA ALA A 94 -8.83 -9.16 8.45
C ALA A 94 -9.23 -9.99 9.67
N VAL A 95 -9.37 -11.30 9.52
CA VAL A 95 -9.69 -12.21 10.64
C VAL A 95 -8.57 -12.21 11.69
N LYS A 96 -7.32 -12.35 11.29
CA LYS A 96 -6.16 -12.38 12.19
C LYS A 96 -5.95 -11.05 12.92
N GLY A 97 -6.21 -9.94 12.25
CA GLY A 97 -6.04 -8.60 12.81
C GLY A 97 -7.26 -8.09 13.56
N GLY A 98 -8.41 -8.75 13.43
CA GLY A 98 -9.68 -8.28 13.99
C GLY A 98 -10.24 -7.05 13.28
N PHE A 99 -9.96 -6.89 11.97
CA PHE A 99 -10.39 -5.75 11.18
C PHE A 99 -11.68 -6.05 10.43
N ASP A 100 -12.53 -5.02 10.28
CA ASP A 100 -13.58 -5.04 9.28
C ASP A 100 -12.97 -4.71 7.90
N ILE A 101 -13.21 -5.55 6.89
CA ILE A 101 -12.72 -5.33 5.52
C ILE A 101 -13.22 -3.99 4.97
N GLN A 102 -14.41 -3.55 5.37
CA GLN A 102 -14.95 -2.24 5.00
C GLN A 102 -14.18 -1.05 5.63
N ASN A 103 -13.34 -1.31 6.61
CA ASN A 103 -12.48 -0.32 7.25
C ASN A 103 -10.99 -0.47 6.84
N ILE A 104 -10.70 -1.30 5.84
CA ILE A 104 -9.35 -1.43 5.27
C ILE A 104 -9.17 -0.43 4.14
N MET A 105 -8.04 0.30 4.17
CA MET A 105 -7.52 1.05 3.04
C MET A 105 -6.61 0.15 2.21
N TYR A 106 -7.04 -0.21 1.00
CA TYR A 106 -6.25 -1.00 0.06
C TYR A 106 -5.68 -0.11 -1.04
N VAL A 107 -4.39 -0.25 -1.31
CA VAL A 107 -3.70 0.45 -2.40
C VAL A 107 -3.20 -0.57 -3.41
N GLY A 108 -3.77 -0.54 -4.61
CA GLY A 108 -3.44 -1.44 -5.71
C GLY A 108 -3.25 -0.70 -7.03
N ASN A 109 -2.74 -1.39 -8.05
CA ASN A 109 -2.43 -0.76 -9.33
C ASN A 109 -2.85 -1.54 -10.58
N ASP A 110 -3.03 -2.85 -10.49
CA ASP A 110 -3.26 -3.67 -11.67
C ASP A 110 -4.40 -4.70 -11.48
N LEU A 111 -4.74 -5.42 -12.52
CA LEU A 111 -5.91 -6.31 -12.59
C LEU A 111 -5.96 -7.39 -11.51
N ASN A 112 -4.81 -7.81 -10.99
CA ASN A 112 -4.74 -8.74 -9.85
C ASN A 112 -5.22 -8.14 -8.52
N ASP A 113 -5.38 -6.80 -8.46
CA ASP A 113 -5.97 -6.09 -7.32
C ASP A 113 -7.49 -5.89 -7.46
N TYR A 114 -8.04 -6.09 -8.64
CA TYR A 114 -9.42 -5.71 -8.95
C TYR A 114 -10.42 -6.28 -7.94
N GLN A 115 -10.40 -7.58 -7.71
CA GLN A 115 -11.38 -8.23 -6.84
C GLN A 115 -11.20 -7.84 -5.36
N VAL A 116 -9.97 -7.76 -4.86
CA VAL A 116 -9.71 -7.39 -3.47
C VAL A 116 -10.09 -5.93 -3.21
N MET A 117 -9.86 -5.04 -4.18
CA MET A 117 -10.25 -3.63 -4.06
C MET A 117 -11.77 -3.44 -4.01
N GLN A 118 -12.54 -4.30 -4.67
CA GLN A 118 -14.01 -4.26 -4.57
C GLN A 118 -14.55 -4.67 -3.21
N LEU A 119 -13.78 -5.39 -2.41
CA LEU A 119 -14.18 -5.82 -1.06
C LEU A 119 -13.83 -4.78 0.01
N CYS A 120 -12.75 -4.02 -0.20
CA CYS A 120 -12.29 -3.04 0.78
C CYS A 120 -13.12 -1.76 0.73
N GLY A 121 -13.42 -1.18 1.88
CA GLY A 121 -14.24 0.04 1.94
C GLY A 121 -13.51 1.30 1.49
N PHE A 122 -12.17 1.31 1.56
CA PHE A 122 -11.34 2.41 1.09
C PHE A 122 -10.31 1.91 0.08
N THR A 123 -10.22 2.57 -1.08
CA THR A 123 -9.29 2.17 -2.14
C THR A 123 -8.54 3.36 -2.69
N ALA A 124 -7.26 3.15 -2.97
CA ALA A 124 -6.42 4.13 -3.64
C ALA A 124 -5.58 3.47 -4.74
N CYS A 125 -5.17 4.24 -5.73
CA CYS A 125 -4.26 3.77 -6.77
C CYS A 125 -3.28 4.86 -7.23
N PRO A 126 -2.06 4.49 -7.62
CA PRO A 126 -1.12 5.38 -8.32
C PRO A 126 -1.67 5.93 -9.65
N SER A 127 -1.11 7.04 -10.10
CA SER A 127 -1.55 7.71 -11.34
C SER A 127 -1.31 6.88 -12.61
N ASP A 128 -0.35 5.98 -12.59
CA ASP A 128 0.02 5.09 -13.70
C ASP A 128 -0.59 3.68 -13.60
N SER A 129 -1.56 3.50 -12.73
CA SER A 129 -2.31 2.25 -12.60
C SER A 129 -3.13 1.92 -13.85
N HIS A 130 -3.51 0.65 -13.99
CA HIS A 130 -4.42 0.20 -15.04
C HIS A 130 -5.75 0.97 -15.00
N GLU A 131 -6.33 1.31 -16.17
CA GLU A 131 -7.52 2.15 -16.26
C GLU A 131 -8.73 1.56 -15.52
N THR A 132 -8.90 0.23 -15.54
CA THR A 132 -9.94 -0.44 -14.77
C THR A 132 -9.78 -0.21 -13.27
N ILE A 133 -8.55 -0.25 -12.76
CA ILE A 133 -8.26 0.01 -11.35
C ILE A 133 -8.53 1.46 -10.99
N LYS A 134 -8.12 2.41 -11.85
CA LYS A 134 -8.48 3.82 -11.67
C LYS A 134 -9.98 4.03 -11.62
N SER A 135 -10.75 3.30 -12.42
CA SER A 135 -12.22 3.46 -12.48
C SER A 135 -12.93 3.04 -11.21
N ILE A 136 -12.39 2.05 -10.47
CA ILE A 136 -12.97 1.54 -9.23
C ILE A 136 -12.36 2.15 -7.97
N SER A 137 -11.23 2.85 -8.09
CA SER A 137 -10.55 3.46 -6.94
C SER A 137 -11.26 4.71 -6.46
N THR A 138 -11.47 4.80 -5.14
CA THR A 138 -12.02 5.98 -4.49
C THR A 138 -11.05 7.15 -4.56
N ILE A 139 -9.75 6.87 -4.40
CA ILE A 139 -8.67 7.86 -4.42
C ILE A 139 -7.75 7.56 -5.60
N LYS A 140 -7.49 8.58 -6.43
CA LYS A 140 -6.49 8.53 -7.49
C LYS A 140 -5.34 9.44 -7.09
N LEU A 141 -4.20 8.86 -6.79
CA LEU A 141 -3.01 9.60 -6.40
C LEU A 141 -2.34 10.25 -7.62
N ARG A 142 -1.59 11.31 -7.40
CA ARG A 142 -0.76 11.95 -8.43
C ARG A 142 0.56 11.22 -8.62
N ALA A 143 1.08 10.64 -7.53
CA ALA A 143 2.30 9.86 -7.55
C ALA A 143 2.14 8.63 -8.45
N LYS A 144 3.20 8.33 -9.20
CA LYS A 144 3.36 7.05 -9.90
C LYS A 144 3.83 5.99 -8.92
N GLY A 145 3.61 4.73 -9.28
CA GLY A 145 4.13 3.59 -8.50
C GLY A 145 5.61 3.75 -8.17
N GLY A 146 5.99 3.45 -6.93
CA GLY A 146 7.36 3.57 -6.42
C GLY A 146 7.88 4.99 -6.21
N ASN A 147 7.05 6.00 -6.39
CA ASN A 147 7.45 7.41 -6.31
C ASN A 147 6.75 8.19 -5.19
N GLY A 148 6.67 7.60 -4.01
CA GLY A 148 6.08 8.26 -2.85
C GLY A 148 4.56 8.08 -2.73
N VAL A 149 4.04 6.95 -3.16
CA VAL A 149 2.60 6.61 -3.13
C VAL A 149 2.05 6.65 -1.71
N VAL A 150 2.73 5.99 -0.78
CA VAL A 150 2.31 5.95 0.64
C VAL A 150 2.44 7.33 1.26
N ARG A 151 3.51 8.05 0.90
CA ARG A 151 3.75 9.42 1.37
C ARG A 151 2.60 10.34 0.99
N GLU A 152 2.22 10.40 -0.29
CA GLU A 152 1.12 11.23 -0.77
C GLU A 152 -0.22 10.84 -0.12
N LEU A 153 -0.50 9.54 -0.02
CA LEU A 153 -1.73 9.07 0.62
C LEU A 153 -1.89 9.60 2.04
N LEU A 154 -0.83 9.54 2.84
CA LEU A 154 -0.90 9.92 4.24
C LEU A 154 -0.81 11.44 4.44
N GLU A 155 0.13 12.09 3.76
CA GLU A 155 0.42 13.51 3.97
C GLU A 155 -0.59 14.42 3.23
N ASP A 156 -0.83 14.15 1.94
CA ASP A 156 -1.66 15.03 1.10
C ASP A 156 -3.15 14.66 1.13
N VAL A 157 -3.48 13.34 1.17
CA VAL A 157 -4.88 12.90 1.10
C VAL A 157 -5.52 12.79 2.48
N LEU A 158 -4.81 12.20 3.44
CA LEU A 158 -5.29 12.06 4.83
C LEU A 158 -4.88 13.26 5.71
N ASP A 159 -4.20 14.26 5.14
CA ASP A 159 -3.82 15.53 5.78
C ASP A 159 -3.03 15.34 7.10
N LEU A 160 -2.08 14.39 7.10
CA LEU A 160 -1.29 14.10 8.29
C LEU A 160 -0.02 14.99 8.36
N ASN A 161 0.12 15.71 9.44
CA ASN A 161 1.33 16.52 9.69
C ASN A 161 2.48 15.61 10.15
N PHE A 162 3.34 15.20 9.21
CA PHE A 162 4.47 14.31 9.48
C PHE A 162 5.47 14.89 10.46
N ILE A 163 5.71 16.21 10.43
CA ILE A 163 6.65 16.86 11.35
C ILE A 163 6.11 16.77 12.78
N GLU A 164 4.84 17.06 12.95
CA GLU A 164 4.18 16.99 14.25
C GLU A 164 4.19 15.56 14.80
N ILE A 165 3.81 14.58 13.98
CA ILE A 165 3.71 13.18 14.39
C ILE A 165 5.09 12.59 14.71
N LEU A 166 6.10 12.86 13.89
CA LEU A 166 7.42 12.22 14.03
C LEU A 166 8.32 12.89 15.06
N TYR A 167 8.25 14.21 15.22
CA TYR A 167 9.26 14.98 15.92
C TYR A 167 8.74 15.80 17.11
N ASN A 168 7.44 16.04 17.23
CA ASN A 168 6.92 16.66 18.45
C ASN A 168 6.79 15.60 19.56
N LYS A 169 7.39 15.91 20.70
CA LYS A 169 7.37 15.08 21.91
C LYS A 169 6.17 15.39 22.78
#